data_382b889880b13d4acc8542380cf20b78
#
_entry.id   382b889880b13d4acc8542380cf20b78
#
_cell.length_a   1.000
_cell.length_b   1.000
_cell.length_c   1.000
_cell.angle_alpha   90.00
_cell.angle_beta   90.00
_cell.angle_gamma   90.00
#
_symmetry.space_group_name_H-M   'P 1'
#
loop_
_entity.id
_entity.type
_entity.pdbx_description
1 polymer ?
#
loop_
_entity_poly.entity_id
_entity_poly.type
_entity_poly.pdbx_seq_one_letter_code
_entity_poly.pdbx_strand_id
1 'polypeptide(L)'
;MCGRFASSTDPAELVRLFGVQQWDPTETLAPSWNVAPTAKTFAVLDRTPRGQRHPVRQLRVLRWGLVPAWASSADTAVKMINARAETVHEKPAYRQPYASRRCLI
;
A
#
# COMPACT_ATOMS: atom_id res chain seq x y z
N MET A 1 -9.16 7.18 -13.15
CA MET A 1 -8.88 5.84 -12.58
C MET A 1 -7.53 5.36 -13.08
N CYS A 2 -6.71 4.81 -12.20
CA CYS A 2 -5.42 4.25 -12.57
C CYS A 2 -5.54 2.75 -12.88
N GLY A 3 -5.08 2.34 -14.05
CA GLY A 3 -4.96 0.94 -14.44
C GLY A 3 -3.52 0.44 -14.48
N ARG A 4 -2.56 1.37 -14.54
CA ARG A 4 -1.11 1.15 -14.53
C ARG A 4 -0.39 2.37 -13.97
N PHE A 5 0.80 2.19 -13.40
CA PHE A 5 1.66 3.29 -12.99
C PHE A 5 3.14 2.88 -13.06
N ALA A 6 4.04 3.86 -12.89
CA ALA A 6 5.48 3.64 -12.82
C ALA A 6 5.95 3.76 -11.38
N SER A 7 6.83 2.85 -10.96
CA SER A 7 7.51 2.82 -9.67
C SER A 7 8.99 2.57 -9.92
N SER A 8 9.74 3.63 -10.24
CA SER A 8 11.14 3.56 -10.66
C SER A 8 12.11 4.19 -9.66
N THR A 9 11.60 4.83 -8.61
CA THR A 9 12.41 5.47 -7.58
C THR A 9 13.12 4.43 -6.73
N ASP A 10 14.40 4.68 -6.45
CA ASP A 10 15.19 3.83 -5.56
C ASP A 10 14.59 3.83 -4.14
N PRO A 11 14.48 2.67 -3.48
CA PRO A 11 13.88 2.60 -2.13
C PRO A 11 14.64 3.41 -1.09
N ALA A 12 15.96 3.56 -1.19
CA ALA A 12 16.74 4.42 -0.28
C ALA A 12 16.35 5.89 -0.43
N GLU A 13 16.01 6.33 -1.63
CA GLU A 13 15.50 7.69 -1.87
C GLU A 13 14.09 7.87 -1.29
N LEU A 14 13.22 6.87 -1.41
CA LEU A 14 11.90 6.87 -0.77
C LEU A 14 12.02 6.96 0.76
N VAL A 15 12.94 6.21 1.35
CA VAL A 15 13.24 6.26 2.79
C VAL A 15 13.62 7.68 3.22
N ARG A 16 14.51 8.34 2.48
CA ARG A 16 14.95 9.70 2.76
C ARG A 16 13.83 10.72 2.55
N LEU A 17 13.14 10.64 1.43
CA LEU A 17 12.10 11.61 1.02
C LEU A 17 10.91 11.63 1.99
N PHE A 18 10.49 10.47 2.44
CA PHE A 18 9.30 10.33 3.30
C PHE A 18 9.64 10.19 4.79
N GLY A 19 10.92 10.31 5.19
CA GLY A 19 11.32 10.18 6.59
C GLY A 19 10.99 8.82 7.17
N VAL A 20 11.21 7.75 6.41
CA VAL A 20 10.95 6.38 6.85
C VAL A 20 11.90 6.02 7.98
N GLN A 21 11.34 5.47 9.07
CA GLN A 21 12.07 5.08 10.27
C GLN A 21 12.37 3.57 10.30
N GLN A 22 11.58 2.78 9.58
CA GLN A 22 11.74 1.33 9.52
C GLN A 22 11.60 0.83 8.08
N TRP A 23 12.65 0.20 7.59
CA TRP A 23 12.70 -0.44 6.30
C TRP A 23 13.67 -1.63 6.35
N ASP A 24 13.26 -2.75 5.78
CA ASP A 24 14.12 -3.91 5.58
C ASP A 24 14.71 -3.86 4.15
N PRO A 25 16.02 -3.70 3.98
CA PRO A 25 16.65 -3.67 2.65
C PRO A 25 16.46 -4.95 1.83
N THR A 26 16.11 -6.07 2.46
CA THR A 26 15.78 -7.31 1.76
C THR A 26 14.39 -7.27 1.12
N GLU A 27 13.51 -6.38 1.61
CA GLU A 27 12.20 -6.08 1.04
C GLU A 27 12.36 -5.07 -0.11
N THR A 28 12.88 -5.51 -1.26
CA THR A 28 13.16 -4.65 -2.41
C THR A 28 12.45 -5.11 -3.68
N LEU A 29 12.30 -4.17 -4.61
CA LEU A 29 11.73 -4.41 -5.94
C LEU A 29 12.61 -3.73 -6.99
N ALA A 30 12.76 -4.36 -8.13
CA ALA A 30 13.37 -3.73 -9.30
C ALA A 30 12.51 -2.55 -9.78
N PRO A 31 13.12 -1.50 -10.34
CA PRO A 31 12.38 -0.43 -10.99
C PRO A 31 11.41 -0.96 -12.04
N SER A 32 10.21 -0.41 -12.07
CA SER A 32 9.19 -0.78 -13.04
C SER A 32 8.49 0.46 -13.59
N TRP A 33 8.42 0.56 -14.90
CA TRP A 33 7.68 1.62 -15.60
C TRP A 33 6.27 1.20 -15.99
N ASN A 34 5.85 0.00 -15.59
CA ASN A 34 4.56 -0.58 -15.96
C ASN A 34 4.04 -1.54 -14.90
N VAL A 35 3.79 -1.01 -13.69
CA VAL A 35 3.20 -1.79 -12.60
C VAL A 35 1.75 -2.11 -12.94
N ALA A 36 1.43 -3.40 -12.99
CA ALA A 36 0.09 -3.90 -13.26
C ALA A 36 -0.72 -4.11 -11.97
N PRO A 37 -2.06 -4.15 -12.05
CA PRO A 37 -2.90 -4.62 -10.95
C PRO A 37 -2.41 -5.96 -10.40
N THR A 38 -2.48 -6.12 -9.08
CA THR A 38 -1.99 -7.27 -8.31
C THR A 38 -0.48 -7.45 -8.22
N ALA A 39 0.31 -6.66 -8.94
CA ALA A 39 1.75 -6.64 -8.77
C ALA A 39 2.15 -6.07 -7.40
N LYS A 40 3.35 -6.40 -6.97
CA LYS A 40 3.96 -5.81 -5.78
C LYS A 40 4.44 -4.39 -6.07
N THR A 41 4.30 -3.50 -5.10
CA THR A 41 4.78 -2.12 -5.15
C THR A 41 5.25 -1.66 -3.79
N PHE A 42 6.12 -0.65 -3.75
CA PHE A 42 6.44 0.03 -2.51
C PHE A 42 5.25 0.84 -1.99
N ALA A 43 5.11 0.86 -0.67
CA ALA A 43 4.12 1.67 0.02
C ALA A 43 4.72 2.25 1.30
N VAL A 44 4.48 3.54 1.52
CA VAL A 44 4.84 4.23 2.77
C VAL A 44 3.61 4.27 3.66
N LEU A 45 3.74 3.79 4.88
CA LEU A 45 2.64 3.75 5.85
C LEU A 45 3.11 4.01 7.28
N ASP A 46 2.23 4.58 8.07
CA ASP A 46 2.44 4.73 9.52
C ASP A 46 1.72 3.58 10.23
N ARG A 47 2.44 2.81 11.02
CA ARG A 47 1.91 1.69 11.79
C ARG A 47 2.48 1.68 13.19
N THR A 48 1.62 1.47 14.18
CA THR A 48 2.05 1.26 15.57
C THR A 48 2.47 -0.20 15.74
N PRO A 49 3.77 -0.48 15.96
CA PRO A 49 4.23 -1.83 16.20
C PRO A 49 3.66 -2.37 17.51
N ARG A 50 3.57 -3.70 17.60
CA ARG A 50 3.06 -4.37 18.80
C ARG A 50 3.93 -4.00 20.01
N GLY A 51 3.29 -3.56 21.10
CA GLY A 51 3.97 -3.14 22.33
C GLY A 51 4.50 -1.70 22.31
N GLN A 52 4.30 -0.93 21.24
CA GLN A 52 4.65 0.48 21.16
C GLN A 52 3.40 1.36 21.28
N ARG A 53 3.61 2.63 21.68
CA ARG A 53 2.51 3.61 21.84
C ARG A 53 2.36 4.55 20.65
N HIS A 54 3.41 4.67 19.83
CA HIS A 54 3.46 5.64 18.75
C HIS A 54 3.62 4.94 17.40
N PRO A 55 3.02 5.48 16.33
CA PRO A 55 3.22 4.95 14.99
C PRO A 55 4.68 5.15 14.55
N VAL A 56 5.15 4.21 13.77
CA VAL A 56 6.46 4.22 13.10
C VAL A 56 6.22 4.23 11.61
N ARG A 57 6.87 5.15 10.90
CA ARG A 57 6.80 5.23 9.45
C ARG A 57 7.65 4.14 8.83
N GLN A 58 7.01 3.35 7.98
CA GLN A 58 7.59 2.17 7.36
C GLN A 58 7.52 2.26 5.84
N LEU A 59 8.55 1.75 5.16
CA LEU A 59 8.49 1.39 3.75
C LEU A 59 8.29 -0.11 3.65
N ARG A 60 7.24 -0.54 2.98
CA ARG A 60 6.86 -1.95 2.84
C ARG A 60 6.60 -2.28 1.38
N VAL A 61 6.74 -3.54 1.05
CA VAL A 61 6.31 -4.08 -0.24
C VAL A 61 4.91 -4.65 -0.07
N LEU A 62 3.94 -4.05 -0.73
CA LEU A 62 2.54 -4.48 -0.70
C LEU A 62 2.06 -4.88 -2.10
N ARG A 63 1.00 -5.67 -2.16
CA ARG A 63 0.32 -6.02 -3.40
C ARG A 63 -0.72 -4.94 -3.74
N TRP A 64 -0.73 -4.46 -4.97
CA TRP A 64 -1.74 -3.53 -5.43
C TRP A 64 -3.10 -4.22 -5.62
N GLY A 65 -4.10 -3.71 -4.96
CA GLY A 65 -5.46 -4.21 -4.94
C GLY A 65 -5.90 -4.61 -3.53
N LEU A 66 -7.04 -4.08 -3.11
CA LEU A 66 -7.59 -4.34 -1.78
C LEU A 66 -8.15 -5.75 -1.71
N VAL A 67 -7.76 -6.49 -0.66
CA VAL A 67 -8.39 -7.77 -0.28
C VAL A 67 -9.33 -7.48 0.89
N PRO A 68 -10.66 -7.56 0.70
CA PRO A 68 -11.61 -7.37 1.80
C PRO A 68 -11.39 -8.39 2.91
N ALA A 69 -11.71 -8.03 4.16
CA ALA A 69 -11.52 -8.90 5.32
C ALA A 69 -12.30 -10.23 5.24
N TRP A 70 -13.40 -10.25 4.51
CA TRP A 70 -14.23 -11.45 4.31
C TRP A 70 -13.85 -12.29 3.10
N ALA A 71 -12.87 -11.86 2.30
CA ALA A 71 -12.49 -12.57 1.09
C ALA A 71 -11.79 -13.88 1.42
N SER A 72 -12.21 -14.95 0.76
CA SER A 72 -11.58 -16.28 0.88
C SER A 72 -10.30 -16.41 0.06
N SER A 73 -10.08 -15.50 -0.90
CA SER A 73 -8.92 -15.50 -1.79
C SER A 73 -8.45 -14.08 -2.08
N ALA A 74 -7.15 -13.91 -2.30
CA ALA A 74 -6.55 -12.67 -2.76
C ALA A 74 -6.91 -12.30 -4.21
N ASP A 75 -7.55 -13.20 -4.96
CA ASP A 75 -7.93 -12.97 -6.36
C ASP A 75 -9.00 -11.88 -6.51
N THR A 76 -9.76 -11.61 -5.45
CA THR A 76 -10.71 -10.48 -5.41
C THR A 76 -10.01 -9.13 -5.59
N ALA A 77 -8.74 -9.01 -5.27
CA ALA A 77 -7.96 -7.79 -5.37
C ALA A 77 -7.90 -7.22 -6.80
N VAL A 78 -8.00 -8.07 -7.82
CA VAL A 78 -7.98 -7.64 -9.23
C VAL A 78 -9.14 -6.70 -9.57
N LYS A 79 -10.26 -6.82 -8.87
CA LYS A 79 -11.47 -5.98 -9.05
C LYS A 79 -11.48 -4.76 -8.14
N MET A 80 -10.53 -4.65 -7.21
CA MET A 80 -10.51 -3.64 -6.16
C MET A 80 -9.22 -2.81 -6.18
N ILE A 81 -8.83 -2.40 -7.38
CA ILE A 81 -7.61 -1.61 -7.63
C ILE A 81 -7.85 -0.11 -7.53
N ASN A 82 -9.11 0.34 -7.54
CA ASN A 82 -9.53 1.73 -7.42
C ASN A 82 -10.75 1.84 -6.50
N ALA A 83 -10.92 3.00 -5.89
CA ALA A 83 -12.10 3.37 -5.12
C ALA A 83 -12.57 4.77 -5.54
N ARG A 84 -13.88 5.00 -5.51
CA ARG A 84 -14.45 6.34 -5.71
C ARG A 84 -14.34 7.15 -4.43
N ALA A 85 -13.79 8.35 -4.51
CA ALA A 85 -13.62 9.25 -3.37
C ALA A 85 -14.96 9.53 -2.66
N GLU A 86 -16.05 9.67 -3.43
CA GLU A 86 -17.38 10.01 -2.93
C GLU A 86 -17.97 8.94 -2.00
N THR A 87 -17.58 7.66 -2.18
CA THR A 87 -18.18 6.54 -1.47
C THR A 87 -17.20 5.65 -0.71
N VAL A 88 -15.90 5.95 -0.76
CA VAL A 88 -14.85 5.14 -0.12
C VAL A 88 -15.05 4.99 1.39
N HIS A 89 -15.58 6.01 2.05
CA HIS A 89 -15.84 6.02 3.49
C HIS A 89 -17.08 5.21 3.90
N GLU A 90 -17.97 4.88 2.96
CA GLU A 90 -19.22 4.16 3.20
C GLU A 90 -19.17 2.70 2.78
N LYS A 91 -18.53 2.41 1.63
CA LYS A 91 -18.51 1.07 1.04
C LYS A 91 -17.89 0.04 2.00
N PRO A 92 -18.56 -1.09 2.28
CA PRO A 92 -18.12 -2.07 3.26
C PRO A 92 -16.67 -2.54 3.08
N ALA A 93 -16.22 -2.73 1.84
CA ALA A 93 -14.88 -3.17 1.54
C ALA A 93 -13.81 -2.13 1.87
N TYR A 94 -14.12 -0.83 1.73
CA TYR A 94 -13.15 0.25 1.82
C TYR A 94 -13.21 1.05 3.12
N ARG A 95 -14.37 1.14 3.77
CA ARG A 95 -14.57 2.05 4.92
C ARG A 95 -13.57 1.86 6.04
N GLN A 96 -13.26 0.63 6.43
CA GLN A 96 -12.32 0.36 7.50
C GLN A 96 -10.86 0.57 7.09
N PRO A 97 -10.38 0.06 5.94
CA PRO A 97 -9.07 0.43 5.41
C PRO A 97 -8.88 1.93 5.24
N TYR A 98 -9.88 2.64 4.74
CA TYR A 98 -9.85 4.09 4.59
C TYR A 98 -9.72 4.82 5.93
N ALA A 99 -10.40 4.35 6.97
CA ALA A 99 -10.35 4.96 8.29
C ALA A 99 -9.01 4.74 9.02
N SER A 100 -8.36 3.58 8.85
CA SER A 100 -7.27 3.16 9.74
C SER A 100 -6.02 2.57 9.07
N ARG A 101 -6.05 2.33 7.76
CA ARG A 101 -4.96 1.61 7.06
C ARG A 101 -4.61 2.24 5.71
N ARG A 102 -4.52 3.56 5.67
CA ARG A 102 -4.09 4.26 4.46
C ARG A 102 -2.57 4.19 4.30
N CYS A 103 -2.12 4.26 3.06
CA CYS A 103 -0.71 4.33 2.70
C CYS A 103 -0.53 5.26 1.49
N LEU A 104 0.70 5.63 1.23
CA LEU A 104 1.12 6.31 0.00
C LEU A 104 1.76 5.27 -0.93
N ILE A 105 1.47 5.38 -2.21
CA ILE A 105 2.07 4.59 -3.28
C ILE A 105 2.90 5.50 -4.17
#